data_b75372068f692e54b013e33d3ba08d36
#
_entry.id   b75372068f692e54b013e33d3ba08d36
#
_cell.length_a   1.000
_cell.length_b   1.000
_cell.length_c   1.000
_cell.angle_alpha   90.00
_cell.angle_beta   90.00
_cell.angle_gamma   90.00
#
_symmetry.space_group_name_H-M   'P 1'
#
loop_
_entity.id
_entity.type
_entity.pdbx_description
1 polymer ?
#
loop_
_entity_poly.entity_id
_entity_poly.type
_entity_poly.pdbx_seq_one_letter_code
_entity_poly.pdbx_strand_id
1 'polypeptide(L)'
;MRIFLDSHTALWWMDDPEKIHPKARDAIRNPKNTVFLSAVSTWELGLKVSKGKLLLPSDFPQRMAEDGIEELPFTNAHAIAAISLPPFHGDPFDRALIAQCMEESLTFATRDGIAAEYRITVLPV
;
A
#
# COMPACT_ATOMS: atom_id res chain seq x y z
N MET A 1 -11.61 9.05 -6.21
CA MET A 1 -11.06 8.38 -5.03
C MET A 1 -9.54 8.35 -5.12
N ARG A 2 -8.87 8.56 -4.02
CA ARG A 2 -7.41 8.45 -3.93
C ARG A 2 -7.08 7.19 -3.13
N ILE A 3 -6.59 6.18 -3.81
CA ILE A 3 -6.40 4.82 -3.27
C ILE A 3 -4.93 4.60 -2.97
N PHE A 4 -4.63 4.05 -1.80
CA PHE A 4 -3.28 3.70 -1.38
C PHE A 4 -3.20 2.19 -1.17
N LEU A 5 -2.34 1.52 -1.93
CA LEU A 5 -2.21 0.07 -1.84
C LEU A 5 -1.33 -0.31 -0.67
N ASP A 6 -1.75 -1.31 0.13
CA ASP A 6 -0.79 -1.93 1.02
C ASP A 6 0.13 -2.89 0.23
N SER A 7 1.18 -3.38 0.87
CA SER A 7 2.19 -4.19 0.17
C SER A 7 1.61 -5.48 -0.40
N HIS A 8 0.72 -6.16 0.34
CA HIS A 8 0.08 -7.38 -0.13
C HIS A 8 -0.87 -7.12 -1.31
N THR A 9 -1.63 -6.03 -1.24
CA THR A 9 -2.52 -5.67 -2.35
C THR A 9 -1.72 -5.38 -3.61
N ALA A 10 -0.60 -4.67 -3.48
CA ALA A 10 0.29 -4.42 -4.61
C ALA A 10 0.84 -5.72 -5.21
N LEU A 11 1.24 -6.64 -4.34
CA LEU A 11 1.74 -7.95 -4.77
C LEU A 11 0.67 -8.72 -5.54
N TRP A 12 -0.55 -8.81 -5.02
CA TRP A 12 -1.64 -9.49 -5.72
C TRP A 12 -2.00 -8.80 -7.03
N TRP A 13 -1.96 -7.48 -7.08
CA TRP A 13 -2.20 -6.74 -8.31
C TRP A 13 -1.26 -7.18 -9.44
N MET A 14 0.02 -7.41 -9.12
CA MET A 14 1.03 -7.85 -10.10
C MET A 14 0.97 -9.34 -10.39
N ASP A 15 0.76 -10.16 -9.35
CA ASP A 15 0.93 -11.61 -9.42
C ASP A 15 -0.38 -12.34 -9.71
N ASP A 16 -1.44 -11.99 -9.00
CA ASP A 16 -2.74 -12.64 -9.13
C ASP A 16 -3.87 -11.68 -8.75
N PRO A 17 -4.31 -10.81 -9.69
CA PRO A 17 -5.37 -9.84 -9.41
C PRO A 17 -6.69 -10.46 -8.97
N GLU A 18 -6.92 -11.74 -9.30
CA GLU A 18 -8.13 -12.45 -8.88
C GLU A 18 -8.23 -12.61 -7.36
N LYS A 19 -7.14 -12.50 -6.63
CA LYS A 19 -7.14 -12.50 -5.17
C LYS A 19 -7.73 -11.24 -4.57
N ILE A 20 -7.81 -10.16 -5.34
CA ILE A 20 -8.40 -8.90 -4.91
C ILE A 20 -9.90 -8.95 -5.11
N HIS A 21 -10.68 -8.52 -4.11
CA HIS A 21 -12.12 -8.45 -4.23
C HIS A 21 -12.52 -7.66 -5.49
N PRO A 22 -13.51 -8.12 -6.30
CA PRO A 22 -13.85 -7.47 -7.56
C PRO A 22 -14.14 -5.98 -7.45
N LYS A 23 -14.80 -5.54 -6.39
CA LYS A 23 -15.11 -4.14 -6.15
C LYS A 23 -13.84 -3.28 -5.99
N ALA A 24 -12.87 -3.78 -5.24
CA ALA A 24 -11.58 -3.10 -5.06
C ALA A 24 -10.76 -3.12 -6.36
N ARG A 25 -10.75 -4.25 -7.04
CA ARG A 25 -10.06 -4.38 -8.33
C ARG A 25 -10.59 -3.39 -9.36
N ASP A 26 -11.92 -3.24 -9.45
CA ASP A 26 -12.55 -2.28 -10.36
C ASP A 26 -12.18 -0.84 -9.98
N ALA A 27 -12.15 -0.52 -8.69
CA ALA A 27 -11.75 0.80 -8.23
C ALA A 27 -10.29 1.12 -8.57
N ILE A 28 -9.39 0.16 -8.46
CA ILE A 28 -7.97 0.34 -8.82
C ILE A 28 -7.83 0.56 -10.32
N ARG A 29 -8.62 -0.12 -11.13
CA ARG A 29 -8.59 0.02 -12.61
C ARG A 29 -9.26 1.28 -13.12
N ASN A 30 -10.10 1.91 -12.32
CA ASN A 30 -10.88 3.06 -12.77
C ASN A 30 -9.97 4.28 -12.98
N PRO A 31 -9.88 4.81 -14.22
CA PRO A 31 -8.98 5.93 -14.52
C PRO A 31 -9.37 7.24 -13.83
N LYS A 32 -10.58 7.32 -13.27
CA LYS A 32 -11.01 8.48 -12.48
C LYS A 32 -10.40 8.50 -11.08
N ASN A 33 -9.88 7.36 -10.62
CA ASN A 33 -9.22 7.24 -9.33
C ASN A 33 -7.71 7.41 -9.50
N THR A 34 -7.06 7.99 -8.50
CA THR A 34 -5.60 8.02 -8.41
C THR A 34 -5.16 6.92 -7.46
N VAL A 35 -4.22 6.09 -7.88
CA VAL A 35 -3.73 4.97 -7.09
C VAL A 35 -2.26 5.18 -6.79
N PHE A 36 -1.88 5.00 -5.53
CA PHE A 36 -0.52 5.21 -5.05
C PHE A 36 0.07 3.93 -4.46
N LEU A 37 1.37 3.78 -4.64
CA LEU A 37 2.20 2.79 -3.95
C LEU A 37 3.31 3.51 -3.21
N SER A 38 3.48 3.21 -1.93
CA SER A 38 4.53 3.81 -1.11
C SER A 38 5.92 3.29 -1.48
N ALA A 39 6.91 4.17 -1.40
CA ALA A 39 8.33 3.76 -1.41
C ALA A 39 8.61 2.75 -0.28
N VAL A 40 7.89 2.82 0.83
CA VAL A 40 7.98 1.85 1.94
C VAL A 40 7.59 0.45 1.47
N SER A 41 6.53 0.32 0.68
CA SER A 41 6.11 -0.98 0.13
C SER A 41 7.14 -1.54 -0.85
N THR A 42 7.71 -0.68 -1.68
CA THR A 42 8.80 -1.07 -2.58
C THR A 42 9.98 -1.65 -1.77
N TRP A 43 10.34 -1.01 -0.68
CA TRP A 43 11.40 -1.47 0.20
C TRP A 43 11.03 -2.79 0.90
N GLU A 44 9.84 -2.89 1.47
CA GLU A 44 9.37 -4.11 2.14
C GLU A 44 9.38 -5.31 1.21
N LEU A 45 8.79 -5.17 0.03
CA LEU A 45 8.74 -6.24 -0.97
C LEU A 45 10.14 -6.61 -1.46
N GLY A 46 10.99 -5.62 -1.69
CA GLY A 46 12.38 -5.83 -2.09
C GLY A 46 13.20 -6.57 -1.04
N LEU A 47 12.98 -6.30 0.24
CA LEU A 47 13.62 -7.04 1.34
C LEU A 47 13.21 -8.52 1.32
N LYS A 48 11.92 -8.80 1.09
CA LYS A 48 11.44 -10.19 1.00
C LYS A 48 12.06 -10.92 -0.18
N VAL A 49 12.21 -10.25 -1.31
CA VAL A 49 12.91 -10.83 -2.48
C VAL A 49 14.37 -11.15 -2.14
N SER A 50 15.06 -10.21 -1.50
CA SER A 50 16.48 -10.39 -1.14
C SER A 50 16.71 -11.53 -0.16
N LYS A 51 15.70 -11.85 0.66
CA LYS A 51 15.74 -12.97 1.63
C LYS A 51 15.23 -14.29 1.04
N GLY A 52 14.92 -14.33 -0.24
CA GLY A 52 14.41 -15.52 -0.90
C GLY A 52 12.98 -15.90 -0.53
N LYS A 53 12.23 -14.98 0.07
CA LYS A 53 10.85 -15.25 0.54
C LYS A 53 9.79 -14.90 -0.50
N LEU A 54 10.18 -14.21 -1.57
CA LEU A 54 9.27 -13.71 -2.57
C LEU A 54 9.98 -13.64 -3.92
N LEU A 55 9.26 -13.97 -5.01
CA LEU A 55 9.73 -13.78 -6.37
C LEU A 55 8.98 -12.62 -7.00
N LEU A 56 9.72 -11.60 -7.41
CA LEU A 56 9.19 -10.46 -8.16
C LEU A 56 10.18 -10.08 -9.25
N PRO A 57 9.70 -9.58 -10.41
CA PRO A 57 10.58 -8.99 -11.41
C PRO A 57 11.35 -7.82 -10.81
N SER A 58 12.61 -7.65 -11.18
CA SER A 58 13.44 -6.54 -10.67
C SER A 58 12.91 -5.17 -11.08
N ASP A 59 12.09 -5.13 -12.14
CA ASP A 59 11.49 -3.90 -12.67
C ASP A 59 10.06 -3.67 -12.18
N PHE A 60 9.66 -4.29 -11.05
CA PHE A 60 8.28 -4.17 -10.59
C PHE A 60 7.83 -2.71 -10.33
N PRO A 61 8.68 -1.78 -9.84
CA PRO A 61 8.25 -0.40 -9.70
C PRO A 61 7.88 0.24 -11.04
N GLN A 62 8.63 -0.05 -12.10
CA GLN A 62 8.33 0.43 -13.44
C GLN A 62 7.04 -0.15 -13.98
N ARG A 63 6.77 -1.43 -13.71
CA ARG A 63 5.52 -2.08 -14.12
C ARG A 63 4.30 -1.48 -13.42
N MET A 64 4.45 -1.13 -12.14
CA MET A 64 3.39 -0.44 -11.40
C MET A 64 3.11 0.93 -12.03
N ALA A 65 4.15 1.68 -12.37
CA ALA A 65 4.01 2.97 -13.02
C ALA A 65 3.33 2.86 -14.41
N GLU A 66 3.62 1.82 -15.16
CA GLU A 66 2.97 1.54 -16.46
C GLU A 66 1.47 1.29 -16.29
N ASP A 67 1.05 0.73 -15.16
CA ASP A 67 -0.35 0.54 -14.82
C ASP A 67 -1.02 1.81 -14.26
N GLY A 68 -0.31 2.93 -14.26
CA GLY A 68 -0.83 4.21 -13.78
C GLY A 68 -0.76 4.38 -12.27
N ILE A 69 -0.04 3.52 -11.55
CA ILE A 69 0.11 3.60 -10.11
C ILE A 69 1.29 4.54 -9.80
N GLU A 70 1.00 5.58 -9.02
CA GLU A 70 1.98 6.62 -8.70
C GLU A 70 2.78 6.27 -7.45
N GLU A 71 4.05 6.65 -7.43
CA GLU A 71 4.87 6.52 -6.23
C GLU A 71 4.46 7.57 -5.19
N LEU A 72 4.32 7.13 -3.92
CA LEU A 72 4.20 8.04 -2.79
C LEU A 72 5.50 8.02 -1.99
N PRO A 73 6.29 9.10 -2.02
CA PRO A 73 7.53 9.18 -1.24
C PRO A 73 7.24 9.14 0.26
N PHE A 74 8.14 8.53 1.03
CA PHE A 74 8.06 8.52 2.49
C PHE A 74 8.88 9.67 3.05
N THR A 75 8.18 10.69 3.59
CA THR A 75 8.79 11.94 4.05
C THR A 75 9.02 11.95 5.57
N ASN A 76 9.71 12.97 6.07
CA ASN A 76 9.86 13.19 7.50
C ASN A 76 8.51 13.40 8.19
N ALA A 77 7.57 14.07 7.54
CA ALA A 77 6.22 14.24 8.08
C ALA A 77 5.54 12.88 8.31
N HIS A 78 5.68 11.97 7.35
CA HIS A 78 5.18 10.60 7.49
C HIS A 78 5.87 9.84 8.62
N ALA A 79 7.19 9.97 8.73
CA ALA A 79 7.96 9.30 9.77
C ALA A 79 7.56 9.78 11.18
N ILE A 80 7.41 11.08 11.36
CA ILE A 80 6.98 11.66 12.63
C ILE A 80 5.57 11.19 12.99
N ALA A 81 4.66 11.18 12.02
CA ALA A 81 3.30 10.67 12.23
C ALA A 81 3.31 9.19 12.63
N ALA A 82 4.16 8.37 11.99
CA ALA A 82 4.27 6.95 12.31
C ALA A 82 4.75 6.70 13.74
N ILE A 83 5.69 7.51 14.23
CA ILE A 83 6.18 7.43 15.61
C ILE A 83 5.04 7.69 16.60
N SER A 84 4.15 8.62 16.28
CA SER A 84 3.08 9.09 17.17
C SER A 84 1.82 8.24 17.14
N LEU A 85 1.73 7.22 16.27
CA LEU A 85 0.53 6.38 16.17
C LEU A 85 0.31 5.57 17.45
N PRO A 86 -0.97 5.37 17.83
CA PRO A 86 -1.32 4.40 18.88
C PRO A 86 -0.78 3.01 18.56
N PRO A 87 -0.45 2.19 19.58
CA PRO A 87 0.22 0.90 19.36
C PRO A 87 -0.74 -0.25 19.00
N PHE A 88 -1.76 -0.01 18.17
CA PHE A 88 -2.66 -1.07 17.71
C PHE A 88 -1.96 -2.06 16.78
N HIS A 89 -0.99 -1.58 16.00
CA HIS A 89 -0.19 -2.40 15.09
C HIS A 89 1.28 -2.31 15.49
N GLY A 90 1.96 -3.46 15.54
CA GLY A 90 3.37 -3.51 15.92
C GLY A 90 4.36 -3.50 14.76
N ASP A 91 3.90 -3.80 13.54
CA ASP A 91 4.78 -3.88 12.38
C ASP A 91 5.16 -2.48 11.89
N PRO A 92 6.47 -2.15 11.82
CA PRO A 92 6.92 -0.81 11.41
C PRO A 92 6.52 -0.44 9.98
N PHE A 93 6.50 -1.39 9.06
CA PHE A 93 6.09 -1.12 7.68
C PHE A 93 4.60 -0.76 7.62
N ASP A 94 3.76 -1.53 8.29
CA ASP A 94 2.32 -1.25 8.32
C ASP A 94 2.02 0.07 9.02
N ARG A 95 2.72 0.38 10.11
CA ARG A 95 2.58 1.67 10.80
C ARG A 95 2.96 2.83 9.88
N ALA A 96 4.03 2.68 9.09
CA ALA A 96 4.44 3.70 8.13
C ALA A 96 3.36 3.95 7.07
N LEU A 97 2.75 2.89 6.54
CA LEU A 97 1.68 3.00 5.54
C LEU A 97 0.44 3.67 6.14
N ILE A 98 0.05 3.30 7.35
CA ILE A 98 -1.09 3.90 8.05
C ILE A 98 -0.86 5.40 8.26
N ALA A 99 0.34 5.78 8.69
CA ALA A 99 0.70 7.19 8.87
C ALA A 99 0.60 7.97 7.57
N GLN A 100 1.05 7.39 6.45
CA GLN A 100 0.91 8.01 5.13
C GLN A 100 -0.55 8.20 4.74
N CYS A 101 -1.39 7.20 4.98
CA CYS A 101 -2.82 7.33 4.74
C CYS A 101 -3.44 8.49 5.50
N MET A 102 -3.08 8.66 6.76
CA MET A 102 -3.60 9.73 7.60
C MET A 102 -3.12 11.10 7.11
N GLU A 103 -1.82 11.25 6.88
CA GLU A 103 -1.23 12.51 6.46
C GLU A 103 -1.72 12.98 5.08
N GLU A 104 -1.92 12.04 4.17
CA GLU A 104 -2.31 12.34 2.79
C GLU A 104 -3.81 12.19 2.53
N SER A 105 -4.59 11.81 3.55
CA SER A 105 -6.04 11.58 3.46
C SER A 105 -6.41 10.60 2.35
N LEU A 106 -5.77 9.43 2.35
CA LEU A 106 -5.96 8.39 1.34
C LEU A 106 -6.93 7.31 1.82
N THR A 107 -7.52 6.59 0.87
CA THR A 107 -8.29 5.37 1.14
C THR A 107 -7.33 4.18 1.07
N PHE A 108 -7.21 3.44 2.16
CA PHE A 108 -6.26 2.33 2.27
C PHE A 108 -6.86 1.04 1.73
N ALA A 109 -6.33 0.55 0.62
CA ALA A 109 -6.73 -0.74 0.02
C ALA A 109 -5.96 -1.85 0.73
N THR A 110 -6.60 -2.49 1.70
CA THR A 110 -5.98 -3.49 2.56
C THR A 110 -6.97 -4.54 3.01
N ARG A 111 -6.45 -5.72 3.34
CA ARG A 111 -7.20 -6.80 4.01
C ARG A 111 -6.94 -6.79 5.52
N ASP A 112 -6.02 -5.96 5.99
CA ASP A 112 -5.66 -5.88 7.40
C ASP A 112 -6.75 -5.18 8.21
N GLY A 113 -7.46 -5.93 9.06
CA GLY A 113 -8.52 -5.40 9.90
C GLY A 113 -8.03 -4.43 10.98
N ILE A 114 -6.76 -4.48 11.36
CA ILE A 114 -6.18 -3.59 12.37
C ILE A 114 -6.13 -2.14 11.86
N ALA A 115 -5.95 -1.96 10.55
CA ALA A 115 -5.88 -0.65 9.93
C ALA A 115 -7.13 0.22 10.24
N ALA A 116 -8.31 -0.41 10.29
CA ALA A 116 -9.56 0.31 10.55
C ALA A 116 -9.60 0.95 11.96
N GLU A 117 -8.85 0.42 12.93
CA GLU A 117 -8.80 0.96 14.29
C GLU A 117 -8.14 2.33 14.36
N TYR A 118 -7.36 2.70 13.34
CA TYR A 118 -6.73 4.01 13.25
C TYR A 118 -7.65 5.09 12.65
N ARG A 119 -8.93 4.78 12.44
CA ARG A 119 -9.93 5.72 11.91
C ARG A 119 -9.58 6.26 10.51
N ILE A 120 -8.94 5.45 9.71
CA ILE A 120 -8.70 5.74 8.30
C ILE A 120 -9.78 5.07 7.44
N THR A 121 -9.99 5.59 6.24
CA THR A 121 -10.92 4.98 5.29
C THR A 121 -10.27 3.76 4.68
N VAL A 122 -10.95 2.61 4.75
CA VAL A 122 -10.45 1.34 4.22
C VAL A 122 -11.30 0.90 3.04
N LEU A 123 -10.62 0.47 1.97
CA LEU A 123 -11.21 -0.24 0.85
C LEU A 123 -10.82 -1.72 1.01
N PRO A 124 -11.75 -2.60 1.40
CA PRO A 124 -11.44 -4.02 1.58
C PRO A 124 -11.03 -4.69 0.26
N VAL A 125 -10.00 -5.51 0.31
CA VAL A 125 -9.47 -6.19 -0.88
C VAL A 125 -9.59 -7.73 -0.85
#